data_95bdef108794d9e49c8d9ad979dd962b
#
_entry.id   95bdef108794d9e49c8d9ad979dd962b
#
_cell.length_a   1.000
_cell.length_b   1.000
_cell.length_c   1.000
_cell.angle_alpha   90.00
_cell.angle_beta   90.00
_cell.angle_gamma   90.00
#
_symmetry.space_group_name_H-M   'P 1'
#
loop_
_entity.id
_entity.type
_entity.pdbx_description
1 polymer ?
#
loop_
_entity_poly.entity_id
_entity_poly.type
_entity_poly.pdbx_seq_one_letter_code
_entity_poly.pdbx_strand_id
1 'polypeptide(L)'
;TVGISGLDSTWVYGTTKTPPTATGVGGLGAGDYKITYSKLNNGSYEDIGTTLPKLVGKYKATLSITNPNYTASEASVDFEITPITTEVKVKSYDAEFTYDGSEHTNNAYDVLWANNASAVADNKLPNGDLVTAEITGKVRDVKDTDLENNTIGKITITNAEGVDVTDCYSNKVKAAGKLTVTKKDSKITVTSEDANKAYDGNPLTNNNNKTVTGETVAGDEVVVEFTGSQTYVGTSDNEFTVKVMRGSDDVTDNYTFGTHTFGKLTVTSAEQPLAIADQYVRVNGFITKGYLEQSVTGNVGNISFAIKSGTALTYNTINEEFVAGATEGDVVMTVTAAKMDLGGDNNPEWKETTKDFTVHVVNKTDVNISGLSNNETFTYDGTPKKPTGTISVNAGTVNVSDLEVKYQGTGTTSYNSDTAPTNAGTYTVTYKVPDTNTNYTGT
;
A
#
# COMPACT_ATOMS: atom_id res chain seq x y z
N THR A 1 -46.28 -78.57 -0.15
CA THR A 1 -45.46 -77.42 -0.53
C THR A 1 -45.78 -76.33 0.45
N VAL A 2 -44.72 -75.77 1.10
CA VAL A 2 -44.84 -74.59 1.95
C VAL A 2 -44.66 -73.32 1.13
N GLY A 3 -45.21 -72.21 1.59
CA GLY A 3 -45.11 -70.93 0.93
C GLY A 3 -45.25 -69.77 1.89
N ILE A 4 -45.02 -68.58 1.41
CA ILE A 4 -45.14 -67.31 2.14
C ILE A 4 -46.26 -66.50 1.49
N SER A 5 -47.21 -65.99 2.28
CA SER A 5 -48.28 -65.13 1.80
C SER A 5 -48.40 -63.84 2.62
N GLY A 6 -49.04 -62.85 2.08
CA GLY A 6 -49.22 -61.55 2.75
C GLY A 6 -47.99 -60.62 2.69
N LEU A 7 -46.99 -60.97 1.86
CA LEU A 7 -45.82 -60.14 1.63
C LEU A 7 -45.93 -59.45 0.26
N ASP A 8 -46.01 -58.11 0.25
CA ASP A 8 -45.94 -57.34 -1.01
C ASP A 8 -44.51 -57.37 -1.57
N SER A 9 -44.38 -57.36 -2.88
CA SER A 9 -43.08 -57.39 -3.56
C SER A 9 -42.32 -56.06 -3.39
N THR A 10 -42.99 -54.95 -3.08
CA THR A 10 -42.41 -53.65 -2.83
C THR A 10 -43.32 -52.76 -1.99
N TRP A 11 -42.71 -51.92 -1.16
CA TRP A 11 -43.42 -50.83 -0.47
C TRP A 11 -42.44 -49.72 -0.08
N VAL A 12 -43.01 -48.56 0.21
CA VAL A 12 -42.20 -47.36 0.61
C VAL A 12 -41.86 -47.43 2.10
N TYR A 13 -40.66 -47.01 2.49
CA TYR A 13 -40.23 -46.82 3.88
C TYR A 13 -41.29 -46.06 4.70
N GLY A 14 -41.45 -46.42 5.96
CA GLY A 14 -42.46 -45.86 6.85
C GLY A 14 -43.88 -46.40 6.67
N THR A 15 -44.14 -47.26 5.64
CA THR A 15 -45.41 -47.94 5.50
C THR A 15 -45.51 -49.05 6.57
N THR A 16 -46.55 -49.01 7.36
CA THR A 16 -46.85 -50.11 8.32
C THR A 16 -47.22 -51.38 7.55
N LYS A 17 -46.50 -52.47 7.76
CA LYS A 17 -46.75 -53.77 7.19
C LYS A 17 -46.94 -54.82 8.28
N THR A 18 -47.86 -55.70 8.06
CA THR A 18 -48.05 -56.90 8.89
C THR A 18 -47.03 -57.96 8.43
N PRO A 19 -46.43 -58.70 9.40
CA PRO A 19 -45.56 -59.80 9.04
C PRO A 19 -46.31 -60.83 8.15
N PRO A 20 -45.61 -61.40 7.12
CA PRO A 20 -46.20 -62.44 6.28
C PRO A 20 -46.54 -63.69 7.07
N THR A 21 -47.42 -64.46 6.52
CA THR A 21 -47.86 -65.75 7.08
C THR A 21 -47.34 -66.93 6.29
N ALA A 22 -47.01 -68.00 6.96
CA ALA A 22 -46.70 -69.28 6.33
C ALA A 22 -47.95 -69.97 5.77
N THR A 23 -47.86 -70.56 4.59
CA THR A 23 -48.92 -71.35 3.98
C THR A 23 -48.41 -72.76 3.69
N GLY A 24 -49.32 -73.72 3.58
CA GLY A 24 -48.96 -75.14 3.37
C GLY A 24 -48.39 -75.81 4.60
N VAL A 25 -48.55 -75.20 5.80
CA VAL A 25 -47.99 -75.67 7.07
C VAL A 25 -49.09 -76.37 7.93
N GLY A 26 -50.14 -76.87 7.29
CA GLY A 26 -51.20 -77.58 7.97
C GLY A 26 -50.68 -78.75 8.82
N GLY A 27 -51.08 -78.82 10.11
CA GLY A 27 -50.62 -79.81 11.06
C GLY A 27 -49.34 -79.53 11.80
N LEU A 28 -48.69 -78.36 11.47
CA LEU A 28 -47.51 -77.85 12.18
C LEU A 28 -47.93 -76.78 13.20
N GLY A 29 -47.27 -76.78 14.39
CA GLY A 29 -47.39 -75.75 15.37
C GLY A 29 -46.54 -74.52 15.04
N ALA A 30 -46.78 -73.40 15.71
CA ALA A 30 -46.04 -72.15 15.46
C ALA A 30 -44.50 -72.24 15.71
N GLY A 31 -44.05 -73.25 16.44
CA GLY A 31 -42.61 -73.52 16.69
C GLY A 31 -41.95 -74.46 15.69
N ASP A 32 -42.76 -75.09 14.78
CA ASP A 32 -42.25 -76.09 13.83
C ASP A 32 -41.73 -75.49 12.53
N TYR A 33 -41.87 -74.20 12.34
CA TYR A 33 -41.34 -73.45 11.18
C TYR A 33 -40.96 -72.03 11.60
N LYS A 34 -40.13 -71.37 10.79
CA LYS A 34 -39.77 -69.97 10.95
C LYS A 34 -39.67 -69.28 9.61
N ILE A 35 -39.98 -68.01 9.61
CA ILE A 35 -39.67 -67.08 8.51
C ILE A 35 -38.48 -66.26 8.94
N THR A 36 -37.40 -66.31 8.18
CA THR A 36 -36.19 -65.51 8.35
C THR A 36 -36.09 -64.52 7.23
N TYR A 37 -35.43 -63.39 7.48
CA TYR A 37 -35.18 -62.35 6.49
C TYR A 37 -33.69 -62.23 6.25
N SER A 38 -33.32 -62.00 5.00
CA SER A 38 -31.97 -61.68 4.63
C SER A 38 -31.94 -60.39 3.81
N LYS A 39 -30.93 -59.56 3.99
CA LYS A 39 -30.70 -58.32 3.23
C LYS A 39 -29.68 -58.56 2.15
N LEU A 40 -29.93 -58.04 0.95
CA LEU A 40 -28.95 -58.11 -0.15
C LEU A 40 -27.89 -57.02 0.08
N ASN A 41 -26.66 -57.44 0.39
CA ASN A 41 -25.49 -56.61 0.53
C ASN A 41 -24.40 -57.07 -0.46
N ASN A 42 -23.90 -56.17 -1.30
CA ASN A 42 -22.81 -56.44 -2.25
C ASN A 42 -22.99 -57.75 -3.09
N GLY A 43 -24.25 -58.06 -3.47
CA GLY A 43 -24.57 -59.22 -4.28
C GLY A 43 -24.81 -60.52 -3.53
N SER A 44 -24.69 -60.52 -2.20
CA SER A 44 -24.96 -61.67 -1.33
C SER A 44 -26.07 -61.35 -0.33
N TYR A 45 -26.90 -62.36 -0.02
CA TYR A 45 -27.92 -62.22 1.02
C TYR A 45 -27.31 -62.57 2.39
N GLU A 46 -27.43 -61.61 3.32
CA GLU A 46 -26.97 -61.77 4.71
C GLU A 46 -28.19 -61.90 5.62
N ASP A 47 -28.17 -62.91 6.51
CA ASP A 47 -29.27 -63.16 7.46
C ASP A 47 -29.39 -61.98 8.44
N ILE A 48 -30.60 -61.44 8.57
CA ILE A 48 -30.92 -60.33 9.54
C ILE A 48 -31.97 -60.80 10.59
N GLY A 49 -32.23 -62.09 10.69
CA GLY A 49 -33.11 -62.67 11.67
C GLY A 49 -34.59 -62.81 11.27
N THR A 50 -35.47 -62.86 12.26
CA THR A 50 -36.89 -63.15 12.09
C THR A 50 -37.81 -61.94 12.16
N THR A 51 -37.24 -60.74 12.42
CA THR A 51 -38.01 -59.50 12.45
C THR A 51 -38.14 -58.91 11.07
N LEU A 52 -39.36 -58.58 10.65
CA LEU A 52 -39.62 -57.94 9.37
C LEU A 52 -38.82 -56.65 9.23
N PRO A 53 -37.98 -56.51 8.21
CA PRO A 53 -37.15 -55.30 8.03
C PRO A 53 -38.01 -54.09 7.78
N LYS A 54 -37.50 -52.90 8.26
CA LYS A 54 -38.17 -51.61 8.13
C LYS A 54 -37.38 -50.64 7.26
N LEU A 55 -36.09 -50.86 7.10
CA LEU A 55 -35.19 -49.92 6.37
C LEU A 55 -35.18 -50.21 4.88
N VAL A 56 -34.82 -49.21 4.11
CA VAL A 56 -34.66 -49.33 2.64
C VAL A 56 -33.63 -50.41 2.29
N GLY A 57 -34.02 -51.22 1.29
CA GLY A 57 -33.16 -52.26 0.80
C GLY A 57 -33.90 -53.35 0.03
N LYS A 58 -33.14 -54.30 -0.56
CA LYS A 58 -33.64 -55.53 -1.17
C LYS A 58 -33.49 -56.68 -0.20
N TYR A 59 -34.53 -57.43 -0.04
CA TYR A 59 -34.64 -58.45 0.99
C TYR A 59 -35.16 -59.77 0.41
N LYS A 60 -34.93 -60.84 1.11
CA LYS A 60 -35.48 -62.15 0.88
C LYS A 60 -36.11 -62.66 2.18
N ALA A 61 -37.37 -63.05 2.13
CA ALA A 61 -38.02 -63.81 3.18
C ALA A 61 -37.91 -65.32 2.84
N THR A 62 -37.46 -66.14 3.79
CA THR A 62 -37.29 -67.55 3.63
C THR A 62 -38.06 -68.30 4.69
N LEU A 63 -38.96 -69.16 4.31
CA LEU A 63 -39.69 -70.08 5.22
C LEU A 63 -38.99 -71.44 5.27
N SER A 64 -38.53 -71.80 6.43
CA SER A 64 -37.91 -73.10 6.72
C SER A 64 -38.68 -73.87 7.81
N ILE A 65 -38.74 -75.19 7.64
CA ILE A 65 -39.29 -76.12 8.67
C ILE A 65 -38.20 -76.42 9.70
N THR A 66 -38.50 -76.25 10.95
CA THR A 66 -37.61 -76.44 12.09
C THR A 66 -37.89 -77.78 12.85
N ASN A 67 -39.08 -78.34 12.67
CA ASN A 67 -39.46 -79.61 13.27
C ASN A 67 -38.78 -80.78 12.54
N PRO A 68 -37.91 -81.57 13.19
CA PRO A 68 -37.17 -82.67 12.54
C PRO A 68 -38.03 -83.79 12.03
N ASN A 69 -39.29 -83.89 12.41
CA ASN A 69 -40.22 -84.90 11.95
C ASN A 69 -40.89 -84.58 10.57
N TYR A 70 -40.64 -83.41 10.06
CA TYR A 70 -41.20 -82.93 8.79
C TYR A 70 -40.09 -82.41 7.87
N THR A 71 -40.30 -82.61 6.58
CA THR A 71 -39.39 -82.06 5.59
C THR A 71 -40.18 -81.28 4.52
N ALA A 72 -39.73 -80.15 4.12
CA ALA A 72 -40.17 -79.42 2.93
C ALA A 72 -38.98 -78.64 2.31
N SER A 73 -39.03 -78.41 1.03
CA SER A 73 -38.13 -77.48 0.39
C SER A 73 -38.42 -76.04 0.97
N GLU A 74 -37.39 -75.28 1.22
CA GLU A 74 -37.53 -73.85 1.59
C GLU A 74 -38.32 -73.10 0.51
N ALA A 75 -39.22 -72.22 0.97
CA ALA A 75 -39.88 -71.28 0.09
C ALA A 75 -39.33 -69.88 0.35
N SER A 76 -39.03 -69.14 -0.66
CA SER A 76 -38.55 -67.75 -0.52
C SER A 76 -39.25 -66.80 -1.43
N VAL A 77 -39.34 -65.53 -0.97
CA VAL A 77 -39.93 -64.39 -1.69
C VAL A 77 -39.02 -63.22 -1.55
N ASP A 78 -38.61 -62.67 -2.69
CA ASP A 78 -37.84 -61.42 -2.73
C ASP A 78 -38.79 -60.21 -2.63
N PHE A 79 -38.40 -59.19 -1.91
CA PHE A 79 -39.13 -57.93 -1.77
C PHE A 79 -38.19 -56.74 -1.61
N GLU A 80 -38.70 -55.56 -1.85
CA GLU A 80 -37.93 -54.35 -1.75
C GLU A 80 -38.66 -53.26 -0.91
N ILE A 81 -37.95 -52.62 -0.03
CA ILE A 81 -38.38 -51.41 0.66
C ILE A 81 -37.71 -50.24 -0.07
N THR A 82 -38.50 -49.40 -0.70
CA THR A 82 -38.06 -48.25 -1.48
C THR A 82 -38.02 -46.98 -0.65
N PRO A 83 -37.14 -46.04 -0.98
CA PRO A 83 -37.07 -44.77 -0.24
C PRO A 83 -38.32 -43.92 -0.50
N ILE A 84 -38.60 -43.00 0.44
CA ILE A 84 -39.52 -41.90 0.25
C ILE A 84 -38.94 -40.96 -0.80
N THR A 85 -39.74 -40.62 -1.81
CA THR A 85 -39.35 -39.67 -2.89
C THR A 85 -39.90 -38.27 -2.67
N THR A 86 -40.76 -38.10 -1.69
CA THR A 86 -41.30 -36.77 -1.29
C THR A 86 -40.15 -35.87 -0.87
N GLU A 87 -40.17 -34.62 -1.31
CA GLU A 87 -39.13 -33.66 -1.01
C GLU A 87 -39.05 -33.39 0.50
N VAL A 88 -37.83 -33.50 1.05
CA VAL A 88 -37.45 -32.97 2.34
C VAL A 88 -36.52 -31.80 2.06
N LYS A 89 -37.00 -30.58 2.28
CA LYS A 89 -36.24 -29.36 2.06
C LYS A 89 -35.80 -28.76 3.40
N VAL A 90 -34.52 -28.56 3.57
CA VAL A 90 -33.97 -27.77 4.67
C VAL A 90 -33.66 -26.37 4.14
N LYS A 91 -34.21 -25.36 4.82
CA LYS A 91 -34.02 -23.94 4.49
C LYS A 91 -33.37 -23.24 5.66
N SER A 92 -32.12 -22.78 5.52
CA SER A 92 -31.45 -21.93 6.52
C SER A 92 -31.98 -20.50 6.49
N TYR A 93 -31.90 -19.79 7.62
CA TYR A 93 -32.44 -18.44 7.74
C TYR A 93 -31.45 -17.39 7.26
N ASP A 94 -32.03 -16.27 6.81
CA ASP A 94 -31.27 -15.04 6.58
C ASP A 94 -30.89 -14.40 7.93
N ALA A 95 -29.81 -13.63 7.93
CA ALA A 95 -29.45 -12.77 9.05
C ALA A 95 -28.63 -11.57 8.56
N GLU A 96 -28.71 -10.48 9.31
CA GLU A 96 -27.95 -9.27 9.06
C GLU A 96 -27.16 -8.88 10.32
N PHE A 97 -25.91 -8.49 10.12
CA PHE A 97 -24.98 -8.09 11.17
C PHE A 97 -24.32 -6.77 10.75
N THR A 98 -24.05 -5.91 11.71
CA THR A 98 -23.15 -4.78 11.48
C THR A 98 -21.72 -5.22 11.73
N TYR A 99 -20.78 -4.81 10.87
CA TYR A 99 -19.38 -5.17 11.03
C TYR A 99 -18.83 -4.80 12.42
N ASP A 100 -18.28 -5.80 13.11
CA ASP A 100 -17.67 -5.70 14.45
C ASP A 100 -16.34 -6.43 14.55
N GLY A 101 -15.81 -6.95 13.42
CA GLY A 101 -14.58 -7.71 13.34
C GLY A 101 -14.69 -9.17 13.72
N SER A 102 -15.85 -9.63 14.20
CA SER A 102 -16.10 -11.02 14.60
C SER A 102 -16.70 -11.84 13.45
N GLU A 103 -16.53 -13.16 13.52
CA GLU A 103 -17.23 -14.08 12.63
C GLU A 103 -18.66 -14.29 13.14
N HIS A 104 -19.64 -14.18 12.26
CA HIS A 104 -21.07 -14.35 12.55
C HIS A 104 -21.66 -15.55 11.83
N THR A 105 -22.55 -16.24 12.49
CA THR A 105 -23.30 -17.41 11.98
C THR A 105 -24.78 -17.28 12.34
N ASN A 106 -25.62 -17.94 11.57
CA ASN A 106 -27.02 -18.16 11.94
C ASN A 106 -27.38 -19.64 11.73
N ASN A 107 -27.47 -20.41 12.80
CA ASN A 107 -27.73 -21.85 12.76
C ASN A 107 -29.21 -22.22 12.70
N ALA A 108 -30.11 -21.25 12.61
CA ALA A 108 -31.54 -21.50 12.51
C ALA A 108 -31.93 -22.01 11.11
N TYR A 109 -32.81 -22.94 11.06
CA TYR A 109 -33.35 -23.48 9.82
C TYR A 109 -34.77 -24.01 9.99
N ASP A 110 -35.49 -24.08 8.87
CA ASP A 110 -36.77 -24.78 8.74
C ASP A 110 -36.59 -26.09 7.98
N VAL A 111 -37.46 -27.06 8.31
CA VAL A 111 -37.69 -28.27 7.53
C VAL A 111 -39.06 -28.20 6.86
N LEU A 112 -39.09 -28.31 5.53
CA LEU A 112 -40.33 -28.30 4.74
C LEU A 112 -40.51 -29.68 4.12
N TRP A 113 -41.77 -30.10 4.05
CA TRP A 113 -42.18 -31.39 3.52
C TRP A 113 -43.11 -31.22 2.29
N ALA A 114 -42.83 -31.95 1.24
CA ALA A 114 -43.71 -32.01 0.05
C ALA A 114 -43.96 -30.65 -0.62
N ASN A 115 -42.95 -29.77 -0.69
CA ASN A 115 -43.07 -28.39 -1.21
C ASN A 115 -44.05 -27.50 -0.47
N ASN A 116 -44.44 -27.84 0.75
CA ASN A 116 -45.25 -26.94 1.58
C ASN A 116 -44.51 -25.65 1.90
N ALA A 117 -45.22 -24.55 1.99
CA ALA A 117 -44.66 -23.26 2.38
C ALA A 117 -44.38 -23.17 3.89
N SER A 118 -45.03 -24.01 4.70
CA SER A 118 -44.89 -24.02 6.15
C SER A 118 -43.92 -25.10 6.63
N ALA A 119 -43.06 -24.77 7.58
CA ALA A 119 -42.18 -25.71 8.23
C ALA A 119 -42.97 -26.80 8.99
N VAL A 120 -42.40 -28.01 9.07
CA VAL A 120 -42.91 -29.04 9.96
C VAL A 120 -42.58 -28.70 11.41
N ALA A 121 -43.51 -29.05 12.32
CA ALA A 121 -43.26 -28.81 13.74
C ALA A 121 -42.07 -29.64 14.27
N ASP A 122 -41.27 -29.02 15.11
CA ASP A 122 -40.12 -29.68 15.77
C ASP A 122 -39.16 -30.41 14.81
N ASN A 123 -39.12 -30.01 13.53
CA ASN A 123 -38.37 -30.66 12.47
C ASN A 123 -38.72 -32.15 12.24
N LYS A 124 -39.93 -32.56 12.63
CA LYS A 124 -40.42 -33.90 12.48
C LYS A 124 -41.26 -34.08 11.24
N LEU A 125 -40.88 -35.05 10.42
CA LEU A 125 -41.63 -35.45 9.24
C LEU A 125 -42.97 -36.13 9.63
N PRO A 126 -43.99 -36.25 8.72
CA PRO A 126 -45.29 -36.80 9.05
C PRO A 126 -45.25 -38.24 9.62
N ASN A 127 -44.21 -39.02 9.30
CA ASN A 127 -43.99 -40.37 9.83
C ASN A 127 -43.27 -40.38 11.21
N GLY A 128 -42.95 -39.19 11.77
CA GLY A 128 -42.30 -39.04 13.05
C GLY A 128 -40.77 -38.97 13.02
N ASP A 129 -40.13 -39.16 11.86
CA ASP A 129 -38.67 -39.08 11.71
C ASP A 129 -38.21 -37.63 11.91
N LEU A 130 -37.11 -37.46 12.65
CA LEU A 130 -36.53 -36.17 12.99
C LEU A 130 -35.44 -35.78 11.97
N VAL A 131 -35.56 -34.58 11.40
CA VAL A 131 -34.52 -34.02 10.53
C VAL A 131 -33.61 -33.07 11.30
N THR A 132 -32.32 -33.30 11.21
CA THR A 132 -31.30 -32.39 11.71
C THR A 132 -30.41 -31.95 10.57
N ALA A 133 -29.93 -30.69 10.64
CA ALA A 133 -29.05 -30.14 9.63
C ALA A 133 -27.89 -29.42 10.29
N GLU A 134 -26.72 -29.55 9.71
CA GLU A 134 -25.55 -28.75 10.04
C GLU A 134 -25.57 -27.50 9.18
N ILE A 135 -25.62 -26.31 9.81
CA ILE A 135 -25.52 -25.04 9.11
C ILE A 135 -24.06 -24.62 9.20
N THR A 136 -23.44 -24.35 8.05
CA THR A 136 -21.99 -24.10 7.95
C THR A 136 -21.66 -22.70 7.43
N GLY A 137 -22.70 -21.91 7.10
CA GLY A 137 -22.54 -20.54 6.65
C GLY A 137 -21.95 -19.63 7.72
N LYS A 138 -21.03 -18.77 7.30
CA LYS A 138 -20.38 -17.78 8.15
C LYS A 138 -19.93 -16.59 7.36
N VAL A 139 -19.94 -15.41 7.99
CA VAL A 139 -19.50 -14.15 7.42
C VAL A 139 -18.77 -13.33 8.48
N ARG A 140 -17.90 -12.47 8.06
CA ARG A 140 -17.13 -11.57 8.92
C ARG A 140 -17.07 -10.16 8.35
N ASP A 141 -16.71 -10.06 7.08
CA ASP A 141 -16.50 -8.80 6.37
C ASP A 141 -17.66 -8.51 5.42
N VAL A 142 -17.87 -7.24 5.07
CA VAL A 142 -18.93 -6.83 4.11
C VAL A 142 -18.80 -7.58 2.79
N LYS A 143 -17.57 -7.84 2.34
CA LYS A 143 -17.28 -8.62 1.12
C LYS A 143 -17.73 -10.08 1.17
N ASP A 144 -17.96 -10.63 2.36
CA ASP A 144 -18.44 -12.01 2.53
C ASP A 144 -19.96 -12.15 2.30
N THR A 145 -20.64 -11.00 2.17
CA THR A 145 -22.08 -10.96 1.87
C THR A 145 -22.31 -11.46 0.45
N ASP A 146 -23.02 -12.58 0.33
CA ASP A 146 -23.39 -13.19 -0.95
C ASP A 146 -24.77 -13.80 -0.85
N LEU A 147 -25.37 -14.12 -1.99
CA LEU A 147 -26.59 -14.91 -2.04
C LEU A 147 -26.28 -16.35 -1.62
N GLU A 148 -27.19 -16.94 -0.84
CA GLU A 148 -27.10 -18.36 -0.46
C GLU A 148 -25.81 -18.76 0.31
N ASN A 149 -25.20 -17.81 1.01
CA ASN A 149 -23.96 -18.04 1.76
C ASN A 149 -24.20 -18.70 3.14
N ASN A 150 -25.45 -18.72 3.66
CA ASN A 150 -25.76 -19.48 4.86
C ASN A 150 -25.94 -20.97 4.51
N THR A 151 -24.83 -21.59 4.12
CA THR A 151 -24.78 -22.94 3.55
C THR A 151 -25.20 -24.01 4.53
N ILE A 152 -25.81 -25.09 3.98
CA ILE A 152 -26.23 -26.27 4.72
C ILE A 152 -25.27 -27.40 4.42
N GLY A 153 -24.60 -27.91 5.43
CA GLY A 153 -23.70 -29.04 5.37
C GLY A 153 -24.46 -30.38 5.30
N LYS A 154 -24.27 -31.24 6.32
CA LYS A 154 -24.92 -32.55 6.38
C LYS A 154 -26.38 -32.42 6.81
N ILE A 155 -27.29 -33.14 6.14
CA ILE A 155 -28.65 -33.40 6.61
C ILE A 155 -28.67 -34.83 7.13
N THR A 156 -29.16 -35.04 8.35
CA THR A 156 -29.33 -36.35 8.96
C THR A 156 -30.80 -36.52 9.35
N ILE A 157 -31.34 -37.67 9.05
CA ILE A 157 -32.74 -38.03 9.42
C ILE A 157 -32.64 -39.23 10.33
N THR A 158 -33.25 -39.14 11.52
CA THR A 158 -33.29 -40.24 12.50
C THR A 158 -34.72 -40.64 12.81
N ASN A 159 -34.96 -41.92 12.93
CA ASN A 159 -36.27 -42.42 13.37
C ASN A 159 -36.46 -42.25 14.91
N ALA A 160 -37.61 -42.67 15.41
CA ALA A 160 -37.95 -42.55 16.84
C ALA A 160 -37.01 -43.35 17.75
N GLU A 161 -36.39 -44.39 17.24
CA GLU A 161 -35.39 -45.20 17.93
C GLU A 161 -33.99 -44.62 17.87
N GLY A 162 -33.79 -43.46 17.24
CA GLY A 162 -32.48 -42.80 17.08
C GLY A 162 -31.60 -43.41 15.99
N VAL A 163 -32.13 -44.28 15.13
CA VAL A 163 -31.38 -44.87 14.02
C VAL A 163 -31.34 -43.89 12.84
N ASP A 164 -30.14 -43.78 12.23
CA ASP A 164 -29.97 -42.97 11.01
C ASP A 164 -30.74 -43.65 9.83
N VAL A 165 -31.74 -42.95 9.34
CA VAL A 165 -32.59 -43.37 8.22
C VAL A 165 -32.48 -42.39 7.05
N THR A 166 -31.41 -41.63 6.96
CA THR A 166 -31.17 -40.60 5.92
C THR A 166 -31.28 -41.18 4.51
N ASP A 167 -30.80 -42.42 4.30
CA ASP A 167 -30.86 -43.11 3.02
C ASP A 167 -32.27 -43.62 2.66
N CYS A 168 -33.19 -43.60 3.64
CA CYS A 168 -34.59 -43.91 3.41
C CYS A 168 -35.36 -42.76 2.73
N TYR A 169 -34.68 -41.63 2.45
CA TYR A 169 -35.21 -40.46 1.75
C TYR A 169 -34.35 -40.13 0.56
N SER A 170 -34.87 -40.24 -0.67
CA SER A 170 -34.10 -40.08 -1.90
C SER A 170 -34.08 -38.60 -2.37
N ASN A 171 -34.99 -37.75 -1.93
CA ASN A 171 -35.12 -36.37 -2.39
C ASN A 171 -34.89 -35.38 -1.22
N LYS A 172 -33.63 -35.03 -0.99
CA LYS A 172 -33.22 -34.05 0.03
C LYS A 172 -32.72 -32.79 -0.66
N VAL A 173 -33.34 -31.63 -0.38
CA VAL A 173 -33.03 -30.34 -0.99
C VAL A 173 -32.49 -29.37 0.06
N LYS A 174 -31.48 -28.63 -0.29
CA LYS A 174 -30.90 -27.58 0.53
C LYS A 174 -31.25 -26.23 -0.08
N ALA A 175 -31.78 -25.31 0.72
CA ALA A 175 -32.06 -23.94 0.35
C ALA A 175 -31.33 -23.02 1.32
N ALA A 176 -30.20 -22.50 0.89
CA ALA A 176 -29.39 -21.64 1.72
C ALA A 176 -30.00 -20.26 1.84
N GLY A 177 -29.98 -19.70 3.05
CA GLY A 177 -30.31 -18.31 3.33
C GLY A 177 -29.13 -17.39 3.04
N LYS A 178 -29.33 -16.12 3.31
CA LYS A 178 -28.32 -15.07 3.11
C LYS A 178 -27.85 -14.49 4.45
N LEU A 179 -26.55 -14.52 4.70
CA LEU A 179 -25.91 -13.76 5.75
C LEU A 179 -25.38 -12.45 5.15
N THR A 180 -25.74 -11.33 5.74
CA THR A 180 -25.33 -10.00 5.31
C THR A 180 -24.49 -9.34 6.39
N VAL A 181 -23.38 -8.73 5.99
CA VAL A 181 -22.63 -7.82 6.87
C VAL A 181 -22.77 -6.41 6.31
N THR A 182 -23.27 -5.50 7.13
CA THR A 182 -23.36 -4.07 6.81
C THR A 182 -22.17 -3.31 7.35
N LYS A 183 -21.83 -2.19 6.72
CA LYS A 183 -20.70 -1.36 7.14
C LYS A 183 -20.90 -0.82 8.56
N LYS A 184 -19.81 -0.74 9.31
CA LYS A 184 -19.75 0.02 10.57
C LYS A 184 -19.87 1.51 10.26
N ASP A 185 -20.82 2.20 10.87
CA ASP A 185 -21.00 3.65 10.72
C ASP A 185 -19.98 4.44 11.56
N SER A 186 -18.73 4.37 11.14
CA SER A 186 -17.59 4.99 11.83
C SER A 186 -17.36 6.43 11.41
N LYS A 187 -17.79 6.83 10.21
CA LYS A 187 -17.55 8.16 9.62
C LYS A 187 -16.09 8.59 9.74
N ILE A 188 -15.19 7.66 9.41
CA ILE A 188 -13.76 7.93 9.51
C ILE A 188 -13.41 9.17 8.66
N THR A 189 -12.78 10.16 9.29
CA THR A 189 -12.24 11.33 8.58
C THR A 189 -10.75 11.45 8.83
N VAL A 190 -10.05 11.98 7.86
CA VAL A 190 -8.64 12.32 7.96
C VAL A 190 -8.48 13.77 7.53
N THR A 191 -7.71 14.51 8.30
CA THR A 191 -7.28 15.87 7.98
C THR A 191 -5.76 15.89 7.97
N SER A 192 -5.15 16.25 6.83
CA SER A 192 -3.71 16.53 6.78
C SER A 192 -3.42 17.97 7.21
N GLU A 193 -2.24 18.21 7.76
CA GLU A 193 -1.85 19.54 8.21
C GLU A 193 -1.13 20.34 7.12
N ASP A 194 -1.14 21.65 7.29
CA ASP A 194 -0.40 22.58 6.45
C ASP A 194 1.12 22.44 6.66
N ALA A 195 1.88 22.81 5.64
CA ALA A 195 3.30 23.03 5.75
C ALA A 195 3.74 24.15 4.81
N ASN A 196 4.81 24.85 5.19
CA ASN A 196 5.40 25.89 4.36
C ASN A 196 6.93 25.90 4.45
N LYS A 197 7.57 26.38 3.40
CA LYS A 197 9.01 26.66 3.36
C LYS A 197 9.32 27.71 2.30
N ALA A 198 10.51 28.33 2.39
CA ALA A 198 11.10 29.05 1.27
C ALA A 198 11.64 28.04 0.24
N TYR A 199 11.67 28.43 -1.02
CA TYR A 199 12.22 27.61 -2.10
C TYR A 199 13.68 27.24 -1.85
N ASP A 200 13.99 25.95 -2.01
CA ASP A 200 15.33 25.38 -1.84
C ASP A 200 15.69 24.36 -2.93
N GLY A 201 14.84 24.27 -3.97
CA GLY A 201 14.97 23.31 -5.07
C GLY A 201 14.44 21.90 -4.78
N ASN A 202 14.05 21.61 -3.53
CA ASN A 202 13.54 20.29 -3.15
C ASN A 202 12.02 20.32 -2.98
N PRO A 203 11.33 19.21 -3.17
CA PRO A 203 9.90 19.11 -2.88
C PRO A 203 9.59 19.37 -1.40
N LEU A 204 8.50 20.10 -1.13
CA LEU A 204 7.87 20.18 0.18
C LEU A 204 6.84 19.06 0.27
N THR A 205 6.95 18.21 1.28
CA THR A 205 5.97 17.20 1.67
C THR A 205 5.69 17.31 3.17
N ASN A 206 4.50 16.88 3.61
CA ASN A 206 4.18 16.75 5.03
C ASN A 206 3.49 15.41 5.29
N ASN A 207 4.30 14.35 5.45
CA ASN A 207 3.83 12.96 5.47
C ASN A 207 3.53 12.44 6.88
N ASN A 208 3.72 13.23 7.92
CA ASN A 208 3.64 12.76 9.30
C ASN A 208 2.49 13.38 10.09
N ASN A 209 2.04 14.56 9.70
CA ASN A 209 1.09 15.33 10.49
C ASN A 209 -0.32 15.18 9.94
N LYS A 210 -1.14 14.47 10.69
CA LYS A 210 -2.56 14.25 10.38
C LYS A 210 -3.38 14.09 11.64
N THR A 211 -4.66 14.42 11.53
CA THR A 211 -5.68 14.08 12.53
C THR A 211 -6.63 13.05 11.92
N VAL A 212 -6.86 11.96 12.63
CA VAL A 212 -7.82 10.91 12.27
C VAL A 212 -8.93 10.90 13.30
N THR A 213 -10.19 10.89 12.85
CA THR A 213 -11.37 10.72 13.70
C THR A 213 -12.20 9.54 13.20
N GLY A 214 -13.16 9.09 14.02
CA GLY A 214 -13.91 7.86 13.79
C GLY A 214 -13.26 6.67 14.47
N GLU A 215 -14.08 5.67 14.81
CA GLU A 215 -13.63 4.49 15.55
C GLU A 215 -13.49 3.28 14.63
N THR A 216 -12.38 2.56 14.76
CA THR A 216 -12.20 1.26 14.14
C THR A 216 -12.52 0.14 15.13
N VAL A 217 -12.70 -1.06 14.62
CA VAL A 217 -12.79 -2.29 15.42
C VAL A 217 -11.39 -2.63 15.94
N ALA A 218 -11.31 -3.30 17.08
CA ALA A 218 -10.04 -3.74 17.65
C ALA A 218 -9.26 -4.63 16.67
N GLY A 219 -8.03 -4.26 16.40
CA GLY A 219 -7.15 -4.93 15.44
C GLY A 219 -7.20 -4.36 14.02
N ASP A 220 -8.11 -3.43 13.74
CA ASP A 220 -8.16 -2.68 12.48
C ASP A 220 -7.51 -1.31 12.67
N GLU A 221 -6.67 -0.89 11.75
CA GLU A 221 -5.89 0.35 11.80
C GLU A 221 -6.13 1.21 10.57
N VAL A 222 -6.31 2.53 10.78
CA VAL A 222 -6.39 3.51 9.68
C VAL A 222 -4.98 3.81 9.17
N VAL A 223 -4.71 3.44 7.93
CA VAL A 223 -3.46 3.71 7.22
C VAL A 223 -3.69 4.88 6.26
N VAL A 224 -2.83 5.88 6.34
CA VAL A 224 -2.87 7.08 5.48
C VAL A 224 -1.57 7.14 4.70
N GLU A 225 -1.68 7.17 3.38
CA GLU A 225 -0.55 7.31 2.46
C GLU A 225 -0.61 8.69 1.81
N PHE A 226 0.39 9.53 2.11
CA PHE A 226 0.49 10.89 1.58
C PHE A 226 1.05 10.87 0.16
N THR A 227 0.45 11.66 -0.71
CA THR A 227 0.84 11.84 -2.12
C THR A 227 1.10 13.30 -2.48
N GLY A 228 0.73 14.24 -1.59
CA GLY A 228 0.90 15.68 -1.80
C GLY A 228 2.36 16.10 -1.85
N SER A 229 2.70 17.00 -2.78
CA SER A 229 4.03 17.55 -2.96
C SER A 229 3.98 18.92 -3.64
N GLN A 230 4.81 19.87 -3.22
CA GLN A 230 4.96 21.18 -3.84
C GLN A 230 6.44 21.52 -3.98
N THR A 231 6.92 21.76 -5.20
CA THR A 231 8.34 22.06 -5.47
C THR A 231 8.57 23.52 -5.80
N TYR A 232 7.81 24.07 -6.72
CA TYR A 232 7.94 25.46 -7.13
C TYR A 232 7.11 26.39 -6.25
N VAL A 233 7.34 27.70 -6.36
CA VAL A 233 6.56 28.71 -5.60
C VAL A 233 5.09 28.59 -5.92
N GLY A 234 4.27 28.49 -4.90
CA GLY A 234 2.84 28.26 -5.02
C GLY A 234 2.27 27.45 -3.88
N THR A 235 1.04 26.99 -4.06
CA THR A 235 0.33 26.20 -3.05
C THR A 235 -0.40 25.04 -3.72
N SER A 236 -0.24 23.84 -3.16
CA SER A 236 -0.99 22.64 -3.52
C SER A 236 -1.62 22.01 -2.28
N ASP A 237 -2.49 21.05 -2.50
CA ASP A 237 -3.07 20.24 -1.43
C ASP A 237 -2.08 19.19 -0.93
N ASN A 238 -2.06 19.00 0.40
CA ASN A 238 -1.36 17.87 1.01
C ASN A 238 -2.24 16.63 0.89
N GLU A 239 -2.34 16.11 -0.33
CA GLU A 239 -3.19 14.98 -0.69
C GLU A 239 -2.74 13.67 -0.05
N PHE A 240 -3.69 12.79 0.17
CA PHE A 240 -3.46 11.43 0.70
C PHE A 240 -4.54 10.46 0.25
N THR A 241 -4.27 9.17 0.39
CA THR A 241 -5.24 8.09 0.33
C THR A 241 -5.42 7.46 1.72
N VAL A 242 -6.60 6.87 1.95
CA VAL A 242 -6.94 6.26 3.25
C VAL A 242 -7.38 4.82 3.03
N LYS A 243 -6.84 3.93 3.85
CA LYS A 243 -7.26 2.54 3.96
C LYS A 243 -7.49 2.17 5.41
N VAL A 244 -8.29 1.15 5.65
CA VAL A 244 -8.36 0.48 6.94
C VAL A 244 -7.82 -0.93 6.75
N MET A 245 -6.82 -1.28 7.55
CA MET A 245 -6.10 -2.55 7.43
C MET A 245 -6.27 -3.39 8.70
N ARG A 246 -6.47 -4.69 8.53
CA ARG A 246 -6.41 -5.69 9.59
C ARG A 246 -5.18 -6.57 9.33
N GLY A 247 -4.06 -6.21 9.96
CA GLY A 247 -2.78 -6.77 9.58
C GLY A 247 -2.43 -6.46 8.12
N SER A 248 -2.36 -7.48 7.26
CA SER A 248 -2.14 -7.32 5.82
C SER A 248 -3.42 -7.20 4.99
N ASP A 249 -4.58 -7.42 5.58
CA ASP A 249 -5.86 -7.45 4.87
C ASP A 249 -6.45 -6.06 4.75
N ASP A 250 -6.82 -5.65 3.54
CA ASP A 250 -7.59 -4.44 3.31
C ASP A 250 -9.06 -4.68 3.68
N VAL A 251 -9.51 -3.98 4.72
CA VAL A 251 -10.88 -4.06 5.26
C VAL A 251 -11.62 -2.72 5.16
N THR A 252 -11.15 -1.85 4.29
CA THR A 252 -11.69 -0.50 4.06
C THR A 252 -13.20 -0.52 3.80
N ASP A 253 -13.67 -1.50 3.04
CA ASP A 253 -15.08 -1.62 2.68
C ASP A 253 -16.01 -1.93 3.86
N ASN A 254 -15.46 -2.32 5.00
CA ASN A 254 -16.25 -2.58 6.22
C ASN A 254 -16.65 -1.30 6.95
N TYR A 255 -16.19 -0.13 6.53
CA TYR A 255 -16.38 1.14 7.21
C TYR A 255 -17.07 2.19 6.34
N THR A 256 -17.75 3.13 7.01
CA THR A 256 -18.17 4.38 6.38
C THR A 256 -17.11 5.46 6.62
N PHE A 257 -16.97 6.36 5.64
CA PHE A 257 -16.07 7.50 5.70
C PHE A 257 -16.87 8.80 5.68
N GLY A 258 -16.37 9.79 6.41
CA GLY A 258 -16.80 11.18 6.28
C GLY A 258 -15.94 11.91 5.22
N THR A 259 -16.10 13.22 5.14
CA THR A 259 -15.32 14.08 4.24
C THR A 259 -13.90 14.25 4.77
N HIS A 260 -12.89 13.93 3.96
CA HIS A 260 -11.50 14.23 4.26
C HIS A 260 -11.17 15.70 3.96
N THR A 261 -10.19 16.24 4.66
CA THR A 261 -9.72 17.60 4.47
C THR A 261 -8.23 17.62 4.20
N PHE A 262 -7.83 18.29 3.11
CA PHE A 262 -6.42 18.46 2.77
C PHE A 262 -5.90 19.78 3.32
N GLY A 263 -4.78 19.71 4.06
CA GLY A 263 -3.95 20.85 4.36
C GLY A 263 -3.26 21.39 3.11
N LYS A 264 -2.54 22.50 3.25
CA LYS A 264 -1.86 23.18 2.16
C LYS A 264 -0.34 23.03 2.29
N LEU A 265 0.31 22.73 1.17
CA LEU A 265 1.75 22.78 1.01
C LEU A 265 2.10 24.08 0.30
N THR A 266 2.77 25.01 0.98
CA THR A 266 3.08 26.34 0.43
C THR A 266 4.59 26.53 0.32
N VAL A 267 5.09 26.75 -0.90
CA VAL A 267 6.47 27.15 -1.15
C VAL A 267 6.47 28.64 -1.49
N THR A 268 7.30 29.41 -0.80
CA THR A 268 7.46 30.86 -1.01
C THR A 268 8.80 31.15 -1.68
N SER A 269 8.89 32.31 -2.34
CA SER A 269 10.14 32.75 -2.96
C SER A 269 11.27 32.89 -1.91
N ALA A 270 12.45 32.44 -2.29
CA ALA A 270 13.66 32.57 -1.48
C ALA A 270 14.51 33.80 -1.88
N GLU A 271 15.31 34.29 -0.95
CA GLU A 271 16.36 35.25 -1.23
C GLU A 271 17.54 34.53 -1.88
N GLN A 272 18.17 35.14 -2.89
CA GLN A 272 19.43 34.64 -3.45
C GLN A 272 20.55 34.84 -2.40
N PRO A 273 21.43 33.85 -2.16
CA PRO A 273 22.54 33.98 -1.20
C PRO A 273 23.69 34.85 -1.77
N LEU A 274 23.33 36.04 -2.25
CA LEU A 274 24.20 36.96 -2.99
C LEU A 274 25.32 37.49 -2.10
N ALA A 275 26.56 37.32 -2.51
CA ALA A 275 27.73 37.83 -1.83
C ALA A 275 28.75 38.38 -2.80
N ILE A 276 29.39 39.47 -2.38
CA ILE A 276 30.56 40.10 -3.03
C ILE A 276 31.39 40.77 -1.93
N ALA A 277 32.68 40.66 -2.03
CA ALA A 277 33.63 41.35 -1.15
C ALA A 277 33.88 42.75 -1.67
N ASP A 278 34.39 43.63 -0.80
CA ASP A 278 34.89 44.97 -1.19
C ASP A 278 36.00 44.85 -2.23
N GLN A 279 36.04 45.81 -3.15
CA GLN A 279 36.95 45.83 -4.30
C GLN A 279 37.92 47.01 -4.18
N TYR A 280 39.04 46.93 -4.90
CA TYR A 280 40.07 47.96 -4.89
C TYR A 280 40.45 48.31 -6.33
N VAL A 281 40.62 49.63 -6.61
CA VAL A 281 41.06 50.10 -7.92
C VAL A 281 42.02 51.29 -7.70
N ARG A 282 43.06 51.39 -8.57
CA ARG A 282 43.96 52.57 -8.53
C ARG A 282 43.24 53.83 -9.00
N VAL A 283 43.72 54.98 -8.46
CA VAL A 283 43.42 56.29 -9.08
C VAL A 283 43.78 56.26 -10.57
N ASN A 284 42.94 56.83 -11.43
CA ASN A 284 43.04 56.79 -12.89
C ASN A 284 43.00 55.40 -13.52
N GLY A 285 42.71 54.36 -12.73
CA GLY A 285 42.53 52.97 -13.20
C GLY A 285 41.04 52.68 -13.51
N PHE A 286 40.72 51.44 -13.80
CA PHE A 286 39.34 51.00 -14.02
C PHE A 286 39.12 49.60 -13.49
N ILE A 287 37.89 49.21 -13.27
CA ILE A 287 37.45 47.88 -12.95
C ILE A 287 36.32 47.48 -13.94
N THR A 288 36.49 46.40 -14.68
CA THR A 288 35.52 45.98 -15.67
C THR A 288 34.29 45.38 -15.01
N LYS A 289 33.14 45.53 -15.68
CA LYS A 289 31.91 44.84 -15.27
C LYS A 289 32.12 43.32 -15.20
N GLY A 290 32.82 42.73 -16.19
CA GLY A 290 33.09 41.29 -16.22
C GLY A 290 33.97 40.80 -15.04
N TYR A 291 34.90 41.63 -14.53
CA TYR A 291 35.64 41.29 -13.33
C TYR A 291 34.76 41.30 -12.08
N LEU A 292 33.90 42.32 -11.95
CA LEU A 292 32.92 42.37 -10.86
C LEU A 292 31.94 41.19 -10.91
N GLU A 293 31.51 40.79 -12.11
CA GLU A 293 30.63 39.62 -12.30
C GLU A 293 31.28 38.33 -11.79
N GLN A 294 32.60 38.15 -12.03
CA GLN A 294 33.34 37.00 -11.53
C GLN A 294 33.57 37.04 -10.00
N SER A 295 33.48 38.23 -9.40
CA SER A 295 33.66 38.43 -7.94
C SER A 295 32.35 38.19 -7.15
N VAL A 296 31.21 38.05 -7.83
CA VAL A 296 29.93 37.77 -7.20
C VAL A 296 29.74 36.29 -7.06
N THR A 297 29.17 35.87 -5.94
CA THR A 297 28.77 34.49 -5.66
C THR A 297 27.33 34.43 -5.18
N GLY A 298 26.69 33.26 -5.33
CA GLY A 298 25.37 33.01 -4.80
C GLY A 298 24.20 33.62 -5.61
N ASN A 299 24.48 34.29 -6.74
CA ASN A 299 23.43 34.71 -7.66
C ASN A 299 22.91 33.53 -8.47
N VAL A 300 21.62 33.53 -8.75
CA VAL A 300 20.96 32.60 -9.70
C VAL A 300 20.49 33.35 -10.93
N GLY A 301 19.93 34.54 -10.72
CA GLY A 301 19.55 35.46 -11.80
C GLY A 301 20.71 36.26 -12.35
N ASN A 302 20.49 36.92 -13.49
CA ASN A 302 21.44 37.86 -14.09
C ASN A 302 21.76 38.98 -13.11
N ILE A 303 23.02 39.41 -13.11
CA ILE A 303 23.49 40.46 -12.20
C ILE A 303 23.72 41.78 -12.93
N SER A 304 23.54 42.86 -12.18
CA SER A 304 23.84 44.21 -12.62
C SER A 304 24.46 45.00 -11.49
N PHE A 305 25.20 46.05 -11.82
CA PHE A 305 25.90 46.93 -10.86
C PHE A 305 25.47 48.37 -11.04
N ALA A 306 25.34 49.06 -9.94
CA ALA A 306 25.07 50.48 -9.93
C ALA A 306 25.89 51.19 -8.82
N ILE A 307 26.34 52.39 -9.10
CA ILE A 307 26.93 53.27 -8.07
C ILE A 307 25.78 53.79 -7.19
N LYS A 308 25.86 53.48 -5.89
CA LYS A 308 24.88 53.92 -4.90
C LYS A 308 25.26 55.26 -4.32
N SER A 309 26.54 55.43 -4.00
CA SER A 309 27.06 56.73 -3.45
C SER A 309 28.59 56.79 -3.65
N GLY A 310 29.11 58.01 -3.59
CA GLY A 310 30.52 58.31 -3.84
C GLY A 310 30.74 58.85 -5.25
N THR A 311 31.85 59.62 -5.47
CA THR A 311 32.15 60.33 -6.72
C THR A 311 33.48 59.90 -7.34
N ALA A 312 34.23 59.00 -6.67
CA ALA A 312 35.57 58.58 -7.11
C ALA A 312 35.49 57.56 -8.28
N LEU A 313 34.33 57.06 -8.65
CA LEU A 313 34.09 56.20 -9.82
C LEU A 313 33.03 56.79 -10.72
N THR A 314 33.17 56.58 -12.02
CA THR A 314 32.16 56.84 -13.07
C THR A 314 32.02 55.61 -13.96
N TYR A 315 30.81 55.36 -14.48
CA TYR A 315 30.56 54.19 -15.37
C TYR A 315 30.76 54.62 -16.84
N ASN A 316 31.62 53.93 -17.52
CA ASN A 316 31.83 54.03 -18.98
C ASN A 316 30.99 52.95 -19.69
N THR A 317 29.92 53.38 -20.35
CA THR A 317 28.95 52.49 -21.03
C THR A 317 29.52 51.86 -22.29
N ILE A 318 30.57 52.44 -22.93
CA ILE A 318 31.16 51.94 -24.17
C ILE A 318 32.02 50.71 -23.88
N ASN A 319 32.83 50.81 -22.83
CA ASN A 319 33.78 49.74 -22.44
C ASN A 319 33.20 48.82 -21.37
N GLU A 320 32.01 49.10 -20.85
CA GLU A 320 31.42 48.39 -19.70
C GLU A 320 32.37 48.30 -18.46
N GLU A 321 32.93 49.48 -18.11
CA GLU A 321 33.90 49.58 -17.03
C GLU A 321 33.57 50.75 -16.06
N PHE A 322 33.96 50.57 -14.78
CA PHE A 322 33.92 51.65 -13.78
C PHE A 322 35.33 52.27 -13.72
N VAL A 323 35.40 53.55 -14.09
CA VAL A 323 36.67 54.30 -14.21
C VAL A 323 36.87 55.13 -12.92
N ALA A 324 38.02 54.98 -12.30
CA ALA A 324 38.41 55.74 -11.13
C ALA A 324 38.98 57.11 -11.51
N GLY A 325 38.56 58.14 -10.74
CA GLY A 325 39.10 59.48 -10.86
C GLY A 325 40.52 59.60 -10.35
N ALA A 326 41.04 60.86 -10.35
CA ALA A 326 42.42 61.15 -9.92
C ALA A 326 42.54 61.26 -8.37
N THR A 327 41.47 61.15 -7.63
CA THR A 327 41.44 61.28 -6.16
C THR A 327 40.99 59.98 -5.51
N GLU A 328 41.64 59.66 -4.40
CA GLU A 328 41.23 58.54 -3.53
C GLU A 328 39.82 58.78 -2.96
N GLY A 329 39.14 57.69 -2.67
CA GLY A 329 37.84 57.73 -2.04
C GLY A 329 37.07 56.41 -2.14
N ASP A 330 36.13 56.28 -1.25
CA ASP A 330 35.26 55.10 -1.22
C ASP A 330 33.97 55.34 -2.04
N VAL A 331 33.60 54.35 -2.82
CA VAL A 331 32.36 54.34 -3.60
C VAL A 331 31.57 53.13 -3.20
N VAL A 332 30.38 53.36 -2.65
CA VAL A 332 29.42 52.26 -2.39
C VAL A 332 28.71 51.91 -3.68
N MET A 333 28.78 50.66 -4.04
CA MET A 333 28.10 50.08 -5.19
C MET A 333 27.06 49.08 -4.71
N THR A 334 26.02 48.88 -5.50
CA THR A 334 25.01 47.83 -5.31
C THR A 334 25.11 46.84 -6.47
N VAL A 335 25.27 45.56 -6.16
CA VAL A 335 24.99 44.47 -7.07
C VAL A 335 23.52 44.05 -6.91
N THR A 336 22.81 43.91 -8.01
CA THR A 336 21.45 43.37 -8.05
C THR A 336 21.42 42.08 -8.83
N ALA A 337 20.99 41.00 -8.19
CA ALA A 337 20.66 39.76 -8.88
C ALA A 337 19.16 39.77 -9.20
N ALA A 338 18.82 39.67 -10.46
CA ALA A 338 17.44 39.67 -10.94
C ALA A 338 16.66 38.48 -10.39
N LYS A 339 15.35 38.67 -10.21
CA LYS A 339 14.44 37.54 -9.88
C LYS A 339 14.52 36.46 -10.95
N MET A 340 14.29 35.21 -10.54
CA MET A 340 14.27 34.07 -11.45
C MET A 340 13.05 33.19 -11.21
N ASP A 341 12.27 33.00 -12.25
CA ASP A 341 11.10 32.13 -12.30
C ASP A 341 11.52 30.83 -13.03
N LEU A 342 11.58 29.74 -12.31
CA LEU A 342 11.94 28.41 -12.82
C LEU A 342 10.69 27.59 -13.18
N GLY A 343 9.55 27.92 -12.57
CA GLY A 343 8.26 27.28 -12.85
C GLY A 343 7.58 27.79 -14.12
N GLY A 344 7.93 29.01 -14.53
CA GLY A 344 7.37 29.64 -15.74
C GLY A 344 5.93 30.15 -15.59
N ASP A 345 5.48 30.32 -14.34
CA ASP A 345 4.13 30.71 -13.98
C ASP A 345 4.00 32.16 -13.46
N ASN A 346 5.07 32.96 -13.59
CA ASN A 346 5.24 34.32 -13.07
C ASN A 346 5.33 34.42 -11.53
N ASN A 347 5.54 33.31 -10.84
CA ASN A 347 5.83 33.25 -9.41
C ASN A 347 7.31 32.90 -9.20
N PRO A 348 8.21 33.87 -9.11
CA PRO A 348 9.64 33.59 -9.10
C PRO A 348 10.06 32.82 -7.86
N GLU A 349 10.83 31.76 -8.04
CA GLU A 349 11.45 30.97 -6.97
C GLU A 349 12.51 31.79 -6.23
N TRP A 350 13.23 32.63 -6.95
CA TRP A 350 14.24 33.50 -6.41
C TRP A 350 13.80 34.95 -6.55
N LYS A 351 13.78 35.66 -5.43
CA LYS A 351 13.50 37.11 -5.40
C LYS A 351 14.63 37.88 -6.07
N GLU A 352 14.31 39.07 -6.54
CA GLU A 352 15.34 40.08 -6.77
C GLU A 352 16.04 40.37 -5.45
N THR A 353 17.37 40.22 -5.45
CA THR A 353 18.18 40.42 -4.24
C THR A 353 19.29 41.42 -4.51
N THR A 354 19.53 42.30 -3.61
CA THR A 354 20.58 43.31 -3.70
C THR A 354 21.60 43.14 -2.60
N LYS A 355 22.85 43.49 -2.90
CA LYS A 355 23.95 43.54 -1.93
C LYS A 355 24.80 44.79 -2.17
N ASP A 356 25.05 45.58 -1.13
CA ASP A 356 26.01 46.65 -1.17
C ASP A 356 27.42 46.15 -0.88
N PHE A 357 28.39 46.74 -1.54
CA PHE A 357 29.81 46.56 -1.33
C PHE A 357 30.58 47.87 -1.62
N THR A 358 31.79 48.00 -1.15
CA THR A 358 32.60 49.19 -1.35
C THR A 358 33.68 48.93 -2.40
N VAL A 359 33.85 49.90 -3.33
CA VAL A 359 35.05 49.99 -4.17
C VAL A 359 35.91 51.09 -3.63
N HIS A 360 37.09 50.72 -3.15
CA HIS A 360 38.12 51.63 -2.64
C HIS A 360 39.00 52.13 -3.80
N VAL A 361 38.91 53.40 -4.12
CA VAL A 361 39.85 54.06 -5.05
C VAL A 361 41.11 54.50 -4.29
N VAL A 362 42.23 53.85 -4.57
CA VAL A 362 43.44 54.00 -3.77
C VAL A 362 44.65 54.35 -4.65
N ASN A 363 45.59 55.10 -4.10
CA ASN A 363 46.84 55.42 -4.76
C ASN A 363 47.91 54.39 -4.37
N LYS A 364 47.86 53.23 -4.98
CA LYS A 364 48.79 52.10 -4.67
C LYS A 364 50.01 52.15 -5.56
N THR A 365 51.17 51.81 -5.01
CA THR A 365 52.41 51.64 -5.73
C THR A 365 52.47 50.32 -6.43
N ASP A 366 52.79 50.29 -7.71
CA ASP A 366 52.97 49.03 -8.48
C ASP A 366 54.22 48.32 -8.00
N VAL A 367 54.08 47.06 -7.73
CA VAL A 367 55.23 46.17 -7.48
C VAL A 367 55.36 45.14 -8.60
N ASN A 368 56.59 44.82 -8.89
CA ASN A 368 56.87 43.79 -9.89
C ASN A 368 57.01 42.42 -9.18
N ILE A 369 56.11 41.49 -9.55
CA ILE A 369 56.17 40.10 -9.13
C ILE A 369 56.81 39.32 -10.25
N SER A 370 57.90 38.60 -9.96
CA SER A 370 58.67 37.85 -10.93
C SER A 370 59.14 36.51 -10.38
N GLY A 371 59.70 35.67 -11.25
CA GLY A 371 60.32 34.40 -10.85
C GLY A 371 59.47 33.16 -11.26
N LEU A 372 58.35 33.34 -11.90
CA LEU A 372 57.62 32.23 -12.49
C LEU A 372 58.23 31.86 -13.85
N SER A 373 58.39 30.56 -14.08
CA SER A 373 58.73 30.02 -15.40
C SER A 373 57.45 29.72 -16.19
N ASN A 374 57.45 30.11 -17.47
CA ASN A 374 56.33 29.80 -18.35
C ASN A 374 56.40 28.33 -18.81
N ASN A 375 55.24 27.69 -18.99
CA ASN A 375 55.05 26.36 -19.57
C ASN A 375 55.77 25.22 -18.81
N GLU A 376 55.76 25.26 -17.50
CA GLU A 376 56.23 24.12 -16.70
C GLU A 376 55.33 22.90 -16.92
N THR A 377 55.95 21.73 -17.00
CA THR A 377 55.28 20.44 -17.13
C THR A 377 55.55 19.54 -15.95
N PHE A 378 54.54 18.93 -15.40
CA PHE A 378 54.65 18.02 -14.27
C PHE A 378 54.06 16.66 -14.62
N THR A 379 54.74 15.59 -14.16
CA THR A 379 54.15 14.25 -14.25
C THR A 379 53.13 14.07 -13.11
N TYR A 380 51.99 13.49 -13.45
CA TYR A 380 50.98 13.15 -12.47
C TYR A 380 51.51 12.07 -11.51
N ASP A 381 51.42 12.33 -10.22
CA ASP A 381 51.79 11.41 -9.13
C ASP A 381 50.81 11.43 -7.96
N GLY A 382 49.65 12.04 -8.15
CA GLY A 382 48.61 12.17 -7.11
C GLY A 382 48.88 13.26 -6.08
N THR A 383 49.96 14.07 -6.26
CA THR A 383 50.26 15.19 -5.36
C THR A 383 49.97 16.54 -6.01
N PRO A 384 49.65 17.59 -5.21
CA PRO A 384 49.47 18.94 -5.72
C PRO A 384 50.73 19.49 -6.38
N LYS A 385 50.60 20.11 -7.56
CA LYS A 385 51.70 20.66 -8.35
C LYS A 385 51.71 22.17 -8.26
N LYS A 386 52.85 22.72 -7.82
CA LYS A 386 53.14 24.15 -7.75
C LYS A 386 54.25 24.50 -8.72
N PRO A 387 54.29 25.74 -9.25
CA PRO A 387 55.44 26.21 -10.00
C PRO A 387 56.75 26.06 -9.22
N THR A 388 57.82 25.71 -9.91
CA THR A 388 59.16 25.50 -9.30
C THR A 388 59.96 26.79 -9.21
N GLY A 389 59.50 27.86 -9.89
CA GLY A 389 60.18 29.13 -9.86
C GLY A 389 60.21 29.80 -8.47
N THR A 390 61.28 30.49 -8.17
CA THR A 390 61.38 31.29 -6.94
C THR A 390 60.73 32.64 -7.16
N ILE A 391 59.57 32.86 -6.53
CA ILE A 391 58.85 34.12 -6.62
C ILE A 391 59.64 35.20 -5.88
N SER A 392 59.78 36.36 -6.50
CA SER A 392 60.35 37.57 -5.90
C SER A 392 59.46 38.77 -6.14
N VAL A 393 59.43 39.68 -5.17
CA VAL A 393 58.73 40.95 -5.22
C VAL A 393 59.73 42.08 -5.00
N ASN A 394 59.71 43.08 -5.88
CA ASN A 394 60.68 44.19 -5.83
C ASN A 394 60.23 45.41 -5.02
N ALA A 395 59.28 45.29 -4.10
CA ALA A 395 58.77 46.36 -3.29
C ALA A 395 58.98 46.17 -1.78
N GLY A 396 59.44 47.13 -1.15
CA GLY A 396 60.03 47.22 0.19
C GLY A 396 59.32 46.55 1.37
N THR A 397 57.97 46.45 1.39
CA THR A 397 57.25 45.91 2.52
C THR A 397 56.28 44.80 2.13
N VAL A 398 56.21 44.39 0.86
CA VAL A 398 55.38 43.25 0.40
C VAL A 398 56.28 42.01 0.36
N ASN A 399 55.94 41.01 1.14
CA ASN A 399 56.65 39.72 1.13
C ASN A 399 55.92 38.72 0.18
N VAL A 400 56.66 37.74 -0.30
CA VAL A 400 56.08 36.67 -1.11
C VAL A 400 54.98 35.92 -0.37
N SER A 401 55.06 35.79 0.95
CA SER A 401 54.05 35.19 1.81
C SER A 401 52.75 35.96 1.88
N ASP A 402 52.76 37.23 1.50
CA ASP A 402 51.61 38.15 1.56
C ASP A 402 50.83 38.14 0.24
N LEU A 403 51.32 37.41 -0.80
CA LEU A 403 50.66 37.32 -2.10
C LEU A 403 49.53 36.32 -2.09
N GLU A 404 48.42 36.71 -2.71
CA GLU A 404 47.38 35.77 -3.08
C GLU A 404 47.81 34.92 -4.26
N VAL A 405 47.50 33.63 -4.21
CA VAL A 405 47.78 32.67 -5.29
C VAL A 405 46.49 32.14 -5.81
N LYS A 406 46.32 32.18 -7.16
CA LYS A 406 45.15 31.62 -7.83
C LYS A 406 45.58 30.67 -8.93
N TYR A 407 45.00 29.47 -8.91
CA TYR A 407 45.15 28.47 -9.99
C TYR A 407 43.86 28.41 -10.78
N GLN A 408 43.94 28.63 -12.08
CA GLN A 408 42.79 28.57 -12.98
C GLN A 408 43.04 27.55 -14.10
N GLY A 409 42.12 26.64 -14.31
CA GLY A 409 42.14 25.71 -15.44
C GLY A 409 41.94 26.44 -16.77
N THR A 410 42.63 25.98 -17.82
CA THR A 410 42.50 26.54 -19.18
C THR A 410 42.09 25.46 -20.18
N GLY A 411 41.54 25.87 -21.33
CA GLY A 411 41.04 24.93 -22.34
C GLY A 411 39.88 24.12 -21.84
N THR A 412 40.02 22.81 -21.80
CA THR A 412 38.99 21.86 -21.30
C THR A 412 39.11 21.57 -19.80
N THR A 413 40.09 22.19 -19.11
CA THR A 413 40.30 21.97 -17.68
C THR A 413 39.45 22.90 -16.86
N SER A 414 38.53 22.38 -16.07
CA SER A 414 37.70 23.15 -15.13
C SER A 414 38.33 23.14 -13.75
N TYR A 415 38.89 24.28 -13.35
CA TYR A 415 39.52 24.48 -12.02
C TYR A 415 39.60 25.97 -11.70
N ASN A 416 39.29 26.35 -10.47
CA ASN A 416 39.44 27.72 -9.97
C ASN A 416 39.58 27.64 -8.43
N SER A 417 40.80 27.76 -7.95
CA SER A 417 41.14 27.57 -6.53
C SER A 417 42.45 28.27 -6.19
N ASP A 418 42.65 28.63 -4.92
CA ASP A 418 43.92 29.04 -4.32
C ASP A 418 44.82 27.85 -3.93
N THR A 419 44.26 26.65 -4.00
CA THR A 419 45.00 25.40 -3.75
C THR A 419 45.58 24.88 -5.06
N ALA A 420 46.84 24.40 -5.00
CA ALA A 420 47.53 23.85 -6.17
C ALA A 420 46.78 22.60 -6.73
N PRO A 421 46.65 22.48 -8.07
CA PRO A 421 45.96 21.37 -8.69
C PRO A 421 46.69 20.05 -8.55
N THR A 422 45.92 18.97 -8.36
CA THR A 422 46.43 17.60 -8.32
C THR A 422 46.16 16.86 -9.64
N ASN A 423 45.04 17.13 -10.28
CA ASN A 423 44.61 16.42 -11.49
C ASN A 423 45.40 16.86 -12.72
N ALA A 424 45.52 15.96 -13.71
CA ALA A 424 46.09 16.31 -15.03
C ALA A 424 45.22 17.36 -15.71
N GLY A 425 45.87 18.36 -16.31
CA GLY A 425 45.20 19.47 -16.97
C GLY A 425 46.15 20.60 -17.30
N THR A 426 45.66 21.64 -17.92
CA THR A 426 46.41 22.88 -18.19
C THR A 426 45.93 23.97 -17.26
N TYR A 427 46.84 24.66 -16.59
CA TYR A 427 46.53 25.63 -15.56
C TYR A 427 47.35 26.91 -15.75
N THR A 428 46.73 28.03 -15.43
CA THR A 428 47.42 29.29 -15.20
C THR A 428 47.50 29.52 -13.69
N VAL A 429 48.66 29.91 -13.19
CA VAL A 429 48.81 30.39 -11.84
C VAL A 429 49.10 31.88 -11.85
N THR A 430 48.39 32.60 -10.98
CA THR A 430 48.56 34.05 -10.81
C THR A 430 48.96 34.31 -9.37
N TYR A 431 50.02 35.09 -9.17
CA TYR A 431 50.36 35.66 -7.89
C TYR A 431 50.02 37.15 -7.93
N LYS A 432 49.29 37.63 -6.91
CA LYS A 432 48.81 38.99 -6.85
C LYS A 432 49.01 39.57 -5.45
N VAL A 433 49.33 40.83 -5.39
CA VAL A 433 49.23 41.58 -4.13
C VAL A 433 47.76 41.66 -3.74
N PRO A 434 47.35 41.24 -2.53
CA PRO A 434 45.95 41.31 -2.10
C PRO A 434 45.32 42.70 -2.33
N ASP A 435 44.13 42.72 -2.84
CA ASP A 435 43.38 43.99 -3.06
C ASP A 435 43.18 44.80 -1.75
N THR A 436 43.22 44.12 -0.63
CA THR A 436 43.22 44.70 0.73
C THR A 436 44.50 45.41 1.10
N ASN A 437 45.63 45.21 0.35
CA ASN A 437 46.84 45.97 0.60
C ASN A 437 46.61 47.44 0.20
N THR A 438 46.74 48.37 1.14
CA THR A 438 46.43 49.78 0.95
C THR A 438 47.53 50.53 0.19
N ASN A 439 48.78 50.02 0.14
CA ASN A 439 49.98 50.73 -0.33
C ASN A 439 50.51 50.21 -1.66
N TYR A 440 50.23 48.95 -1.97
CA TYR A 440 50.84 48.25 -3.11
C TYR A 440 49.79 47.50 -3.95
N THR A 441 50.08 47.39 -5.22
CA THR A 441 49.36 46.55 -6.19
C THR A 441 50.30 45.89 -7.13
N GLY A 442 49.95 44.77 -7.74
CA GLY A 442 50.78 44.07 -8.70
C GLY A 442 50.33 42.62 -8.90
N THR A 443 50.52 42.13 -10.13
CA THR A 443 50.18 40.75 -10.52
C THR A 443 51.29 40.17 -11.32
#